data_eac01367f7fa0f3ef87ba1582500d72a
#
_entry.id   eac01367f7fa0f3ef87ba1582500d72a
#
_cell.length_a   1.000
_cell.length_b   1.000
_cell.length_c   1.000
_cell.angle_alpha   90.00
_cell.angle_beta   90.00
_cell.angle_gamma   90.00
#
_symmetry.space_group_name_H-M   'P 1'
#
loop_
_entity.id
_entity.type
_entity.pdbx_description
1 polymer ?
#
loop_
_entity_poly.entity_id
_entity_poly.type
_entity_poly.pdbx_seq_one_letter_code
_entity_poly.pdbx_strand_id
1 'polypeptide(L)'
;MKIFALYLIVPFILSGHFVASADEKHSAVKPEPRSGGWVKRHESFNERVAKGNVDLILIGDSITHGWEGQGKKIWEQYYTKRNAVNLGIGGDRTQHVIWRLDNGNIKGISPKAAVVMIGTNNSGNNTPQEIADGLKVITKQLREKLPKTKVLLLGIFPRGENSKDNRRQVNEKANAIFKNLADGEHVHYLDIGEKFLEEDGTLSRKIMPDLLHLSVEGYTIWAESIEPTLKKLMQD
;
A
#
# COMPACT_ATOMS: atom_id res chain seq x y z
N MET A 1 -68.46 35.22 -43.11
CA MET A 1 -68.03 34.20 -42.07
C MET A 1 -66.57 33.90 -42.23
N LYS A 2 -65.70 34.39 -41.36
CA LYS A 2 -64.25 34.09 -41.40
C LYS A 2 -63.99 33.08 -40.32
N ILE A 3 -63.51 31.89 -40.70
CA ILE A 3 -63.15 30.81 -39.79
C ILE A 3 -61.68 31.05 -39.37
N PHE A 4 -61.45 31.29 -38.07
CA PHE A 4 -60.08 31.35 -37.50
C PHE A 4 -59.67 29.94 -37.07
N ALA A 5 -58.64 29.38 -37.69
CA ALA A 5 -58.01 28.15 -37.25
C ALA A 5 -57.01 28.45 -36.16
N LEU A 6 -57.22 27.87 -34.96
CA LEU A 6 -56.35 27.97 -33.80
C LEU A 6 -55.33 26.82 -33.86
N TYR A 7 -54.04 27.15 -34.10
CA TYR A 7 -52.95 26.17 -34.03
C TYR A 7 -52.49 26.06 -32.58
N LEU A 8 -52.69 24.88 -31.98
CA LEU A 8 -52.12 24.52 -30.68
C LEU A 8 -50.66 24.12 -30.88
N ILE A 9 -49.70 24.91 -30.37
CA ILE A 9 -48.30 24.55 -30.29
C ILE A 9 -48.09 23.76 -29.01
N VAL A 10 -47.82 22.44 -29.11
CA VAL A 10 -47.44 21.60 -27.99
C VAL A 10 -45.89 21.69 -27.85
N PRO A 11 -45.36 22.15 -26.70
CA PRO A 11 -43.93 22.14 -26.51
C PRO A 11 -43.41 20.70 -26.28
N PHE A 12 -42.52 20.23 -27.12
CA PHE A 12 -41.82 18.96 -26.97
C PHE A 12 -40.70 19.16 -25.94
N ILE A 13 -40.93 18.71 -24.70
CA ILE A 13 -39.92 18.73 -23.66
C ILE A 13 -39.01 17.53 -23.91
N LEU A 14 -37.80 17.81 -24.44
CA LEU A 14 -36.71 16.84 -24.55
C LEU A 14 -36.14 16.61 -23.14
N SER A 15 -36.62 15.59 -22.43
CA SER A 15 -36.00 15.13 -21.19
C SER A 15 -34.67 14.44 -21.52
N GLY A 16 -33.60 15.19 -21.50
CA GLY A 16 -32.24 14.66 -21.56
C GLY A 16 -31.98 13.78 -20.33
N HIS A 17 -31.97 12.46 -20.51
CA HIS A 17 -31.50 11.54 -19.50
C HIS A 17 -29.97 11.72 -19.39
N PHE A 18 -29.54 12.43 -18.37
CA PHE A 18 -28.15 12.40 -17.93
C PHE A 18 -27.90 11.00 -17.36
N VAL A 19 -27.39 10.10 -18.19
CA VAL A 19 -26.80 8.86 -17.72
C VAL A 19 -25.49 9.27 -17.04
N ALA A 20 -25.49 9.38 -15.72
CA ALA A 20 -24.26 9.51 -14.95
C ALA A 20 -23.41 8.28 -15.30
N SER A 21 -22.34 8.49 -16.05
CA SER A 21 -21.29 7.49 -16.24
C SER A 21 -20.85 7.08 -14.85
N ALA A 22 -21.07 5.81 -14.48
CA ALA A 22 -20.45 5.26 -13.28
C ALA A 22 -18.95 5.47 -13.46
N ASP A 23 -18.34 6.31 -12.62
CA ASP A 23 -16.90 6.58 -12.65
C ASP A 23 -16.17 5.24 -12.62
N GLU A 24 -15.56 4.89 -13.74
CA GLU A 24 -14.85 3.62 -13.84
C GLU A 24 -13.67 3.66 -12.87
N LYS A 25 -13.75 2.82 -11.82
CA LYS A 25 -12.70 2.77 -10.79
C LYS A 25 -11.34 2.55 -11.44
N HIS A 26 -10.36 3.40 -11.14
CA HIS A 26 -8.98 3.26 -11.62
C HIS A 26 -8.30 1.98 -11.10
N SER A 27 -7.25 1.53 -11.79
CA SER A 27 -6.59 0.24 -11.52
C SER A 27 -6.10 0.06 -10.09
N ALA A 28 -5.63 1.13 -9.43
CA ALA A 28 -5.06 1.04 -8.10
C ALA A 28 -6.05 0.56 -7.00
N VAL A 29 -7.36 0.60 -7.26
CA VAL A 29 -8.41 0.16 -6.33
C VAL A 29 -9.22 -1.04 -6.83
N LYS A 30 -8.96 -1.53 -8.07
CA LYS A 30 -9.62 -2.74 -8.61
C LYS A 30 -8.87 -3.98 -8.15
N PRO A 31 -9.43 -4.86 -7.28
CA PRO A 31 -8.73 -6.08 -6.86
C PRO A 31 -8.32 -6.93 -8.05
N GLU A 32 -7.05 -7.29 -8.15
CA GLU A 32 -6.52 -8.03 -9.29
C GLU A 32 -5.51 -9.08 -8.83
N PRO A 33 -5.71 -10.38 -9.14
CA PRO A 33 -4.71 -11.40 -8.93
C PRO A 33 -3.66 -11.35 -10.04
N ARG A 34 -2.49 -11.93 -9.76
CA ARG A 34 -1.47 -12.21 -10.78
C ARG A 34 -1.38 -13.73 -11.00
N SER A 35 -0.49 -14.18 -11.87
CA SER A 35 -0.35 -15.59 -12.24
C SER A 35 1.04 -16.17 -11.91
N GLY A 36 1.23 -17.45 -12.15
CA GLY A 36 2.51 -18.14 -12.03
C GLY A 36 3.06 -18.21 -10.61
N GLY A 37 4.33 -17.87 -10.43
CA GLY A 37 5.02 -17.92 -9.14
C GLY A 37 4.39 -17.02 -8.07
N TRP A 38 3.67 -15.98 -8.47
CA TRP A 38 2.94 -15.11 -7.57
C TRP A 38 1.82 -15.87 -6.83
N VAL A 39 1.05 -16.73 -7.54
CA VAL A 39 -0.01 -17.54 -6.94
C VAL A 39 0.59 -18.49 -5.90
N LYS A 40 1.65 -19.19 -6.23
CA LYS A 40 2.35 -20.11 -5.32
C LYS A 40 2.79 -19.39 -4.04
N ARG A 41 3.35 -18.16 -4.17
CA ARG A 41 3.76 -17.37 -3.02
C ARG A 41 2.55 -16.90 -2.20
N HIS A 42 1.48 -16.46 -2.84
CA HIS A 42 0.23 -16.11 -2.16
C HIS A 42 -0.33 -17.29 -1.35
N GLU A 43 -0.36 -18.50 -1.94
CA GLU A 43 -0.82 -19.73 -1.29
C GLU A 43 0.06 -20.10 -0.09
N SER A 44 1.40 -19.96 -0.22
CA SER A 44 2.31 -20.21 0.91
C SER A 44 2.07 -19.28 2.09
N PHE A 45 1.62 -18.03 1.84
CA PHE A 45 1.19 -17.14 2.91
C PHE A 45 -0.08 -17.63 3.58
N ASN A 46 -1.07 -18.09 2.79
CA ASN A 46 -2.30 -18.64 3.33
C ASN A 46 -2.02 -19.88 4.21
N GLU A 47 -1.13 -20.75 3.78
CA GLU A 47 -0.67 -21.89 4.58
C GLU A 47 0.06 -21.45 5.86
N ARG A 48 0.89 -20.39 5.79
CA ARG A 48 1.60 -19.86 6.97
C ARG A 48 0.64 -19.26 7.98
N VAL A 49 -0.31 -18.44 7.55
CA VAL A 49 -1.26 -17.78 8.46
C VAL A 49 -2.27 -18.76 9.05
N ALA A 50 -2.65 -19.81 8.30
CA ALA A 50 -3.53 -20.86 8.79
C ALA A 50 -2.95 -21.63 10.00
N LYS A 51 -1.62 -21.63 10.17
CA LYS A 51 -0.96 -22.21 11.36
C LYS A 51 -1.12 -21.35 12.61
N GLY A 52 -1.65 -20.14 12.49
CA GLY A 52 -1.78 -19.19 13.60
C GLY A 52 -0.43 -18.68 14.13
N ASN A 53 -0.44 -18.21 15.37
CA ASN A 53 0.73 -17.66 16.05
C ASN A 53 1.41 -16.56 15.21
N VAL A 54 0.63 -15.49 14.93
CA VAL A 54 1.06 -14.32 14.13
C VAL A 54 0.78 -13.07 14.95
N ASP A 55 1.82 -12.41 15.43
CA ASP A 55 1.71 -11.18 16.22
C ASP A 55 2.04 -9.92 15.41
N LEU A 56 2.77 -10.07 14.29
CA LEU A 56 3.16 -8.99 13.40
C LEU A 56 3.04 -9.44 11.94
N ILE A 57 2.51 -8.59 11.08
CA ILE A 57 2.55 -8.80 9.63
C ILE A 57 3.19 -7.61 8.93
N LEU A 58 4.05 -7.88 7.93
CA LEU A 58 4.61 -6.87 7.04
C LEU A 58 4.04 -7.09 5.63
N ILE A 59 3.31 -6.12 5.12
CA ILE A 59 2.59 -6.17 3.85
C ILE A 59 3.25 -5.22 2.85
N GLY A 60 3.55 -5.71 1.66
CA GLY A 60 4.16 -4.88 0.63
C GLY A 60 4.56 -5.62 -0.64
N ASP A 61 5.49 -5.03 -1.36
CA ASP A 61 6.00 -5.49 -2.65
C ASP A 61 7.39 -6.16 -2.55
N SER A 62 8.26 -5.95 -3.57
CA SER A 62 9.62 -6.50 -3.61
C SER A 62 10.51 -6.00 -2.47
N ILE A 63 10.29 -4.78 -2.01
CA ILE A 63 11.09 -4.19 -0.92
C ILE A 63 10.73 -4.91 0.40
N THR A 64 9.45 -5.22 0.63
CA THR A 64 9.04 -6.06 1.77
C THR A 64 9.44 -7.52 1.57
N HIS A 65 9.33 -8.07 0.35
CA HIS A 65 9.80 -9.43 0.05
C HIS A 65 11.29 -9.60 0.39
N GLY A 66 12.10 -8.60 0.15
CA GLY A 66 13.56 -8.64 0.35
C GLY A 66 14.01 -8.83 1.81
N TRP A 67 13.10 -8.77 2.79
CA TRP A 67 13.38 -9.25 4.15
C TRP A 67 13.79 -10.73 4.20
N GLU A 68 13.44 -11.53 3.20
CA GLU A 68 13.89 -12.93 3.07
C GLU A 68 15.26 -13.08 2.38
N GLY A 69 15.75 -11.99 1.76
CA GLY A 69 17.06 -11.89 1.11
C GLY A 69 18.04 -11.02 1.87
N GLN A 70 18.26 -9.81 1.37
CA GLN A 70 19.21 -8.85 1.96
C GLN A 70 18.86 -8.48 3.40
N GLY A 71 17.59 -8.46 3.75
CA GLY A 71 17.09 -8.14 5.09
C GLY A 71 17.11 -9.31 6.08
N LYS A 72 17.48 -10.53 5.66
CA LYS A 72 17.27 -11.76 6.46
C LYS A 72 17.88 -11.70 7.86
N LYS A 73 19.14 -11.30 7.98
CA LYS A 73 19.82 -11.22 9.30
C LYS A 73 19.16 -10.18 10.21
N ILE A 74 18.71 -9.06 9.64
CA ILE A 74 18.04 -8.01 10.38
C ILE A 74 16.64 -8.47 10.80
N TRP A 75 15.93 -9.20 9.92
CA TRP A 75 14.65 -9.86 10.25
C TRP A 75 14.78 -10.80 11.44
N GLU A 76 15.81 -11.64 11.45
CA GLU A 76 16.09 -12.57 12.55
C GLU A 76 16.28 -11.83 13.89
N GLN A 77 16.95 -10.69 13.87
CA GLN A 77 17.21 -9.86 15.04
C GLN A 77 15.94 -9.16 15.57
N TYR A 78 15.14 -8.56 14.68
CA TYR A 78 14.06 -7.66 15.09
C TYR A 78 12.67 -8.32 15.11
N TYR A 79 12.40 -9.29 14.22
CA TYR A 79 11.03 -9.73 13.96
C TYR A 79 10.73 -11.18 14.27
N THR A 80 11.73 -12.07 14.31
CA THR A 80 11.51 -13.50 14.57
C THR A 80 10.83 -13.76 15.91
N LYS A 81 11.27 -13.09 16.97
CA LYS A 81 10.69 -13.23 18.31
C LYS A 81 9.27 -12.64 18.43
N ARG A 82 8.84 -11.87 17.44
CA ARG A 82 7.50 -11.26 17.36
C ARG A 82 6.52 -12.08 16.53
N ASN A 83 6.82 -13.35 16.26
CA ASN A 83 6.02 -14.20 15.40
C ASN A 83 5.60 -13.49 14.10
N ALA A 84 6.55 -12.75 13.51
CA ALA A 84 6.27 -11.93 12.35
C ALA A 84 6.13 -12.76 11.07
N VAL A 85 5.25 -12.32 10.18
CA VAL A 85 5.06 -12.91 8.86
C VAL A 85 5.30 -11.87 7.79
N ASN A 86 6.22 -12.20 6.87
CA ASN A 86 6.47 -11.40 5.69
C ASN A 86 5.44 -11.72 4.61
N LEU A 87 4.57 -10.76 4.30
CA LEU A 87 3.55 -10.85 3.25
C LEU A 87 3.93 -9.99 2.01
N GLY A 88 5.22 -9.80 1.76
CA GLY A 88 5.72 -9.10 0.58
C GLY A 88 5.79 -9.98 -0.66
N ILE A 89 5.32 -9.48 -1.82
CA ILE A 89 5.49 -10.14 -3.13
C ILE A 89 6.09 -9.16 -4.14
N GLY A 90 7.19 -9.54 -4.76
CA GLY A 90 7.86 -8.73 -5.77
C GLY A 90 6.93 -8.25 -6.89
N GLY A 91 6.99 -6.94 -7.21
CA GLY A 91 6.18 -6.33 -8.26
C GLY A 91 4.73 -6.05 -7.89
N ASP A 92 4.30 -6.31 -6.63
CA ASP A 92 2.94 -5.99 -6.22
C ASP A 92 2.66 -4.49 -6.28
N ARG A 93 1.43 -4.19 -6.67
CA ARG A 93 0.77 -2.89 -6.64
C ARG A 93 -0.33 -2.90 -5.59
N THR A 94 -0.94 -1.77 -5.31
CA THR A 94 -2.04 -1.66 -4.36
C THR A 94 -3.19 -2.63 -4.67
N GLN A 95 -3.60 -2.75 -5.93
CA GLN A 95 -4.67 -3.67 -6.36
C GLN A 95 -4.39 -5.15 -6.07
N HIS A 96 -3.12 -5.57 -6.15
CA HIS A 96 -2.73 -6.94 -5.84
C HIS A 96 -2.82 -7.20 -4.33
N VAL A 97 -2.38 -6.25 -3.51
CA VAL A 97 -2.53 -6.32 -2.05
C VAL A 97 -4.01 -6.35 -1.66
N ILE A 98 -4.85 -5.49 -2.25
CA ILE A 98 -6.30 -5.47 -2.02
C ILE A 98 -6.89 -6.87 -2.29
N TRP A 99 -6.54 -7.48 -3.43
CA TRP A 99 -7.01 -8.82 -3.76
C TRP A 99 -6.53 -9.87 -2.74
N ARG A 100 -5.24 -9.85 -2.35
CA ARG A 100 -4.67 -10.84 -1.42
C ARG A 100 -5.30 -10.79 -0.04
N LEU A 101 -5.63 -9.60 0.47
CA LEU A 101 -6.29 -9.43 1.77
C LEU A 101 -7.71 -10.03 1.79
N ASP A 102 -8.40 -10.06 0.64
CA ASP A 102 -9.70 -10.72 0.50
C ASP A 102 -9.57 -12.23 0.28
N ASN A 103 -8.40 -12.70 -0.18
CA ASN A 103 -8.18 -14.08 -0.60
C ASN A 103 -7.26 -14.90 0.34
N GLY A 104 -7.30 -14.60 1.63
CA GLY A 104 -6.76 -15.50 2.66
C GLY A 104 -5.53 -15.02 3.42
N ASN A 105 -4.76 -14.04 2.92
CA ASN A 105 -3.48 -13.63 3.54
C ASN A 105 -3.57 -13.15 5.00
N ILE A 106 -4.77 -12.85 5.48
CA ILE A 106 -5.00 -12.42 6.87
C ILE A 106 -6.15 -13.20 7.53
N LYS A 107 -6.55 -14.34 6.94
CA LYS A 107 -7.69 -15.12 7.43
C LYS A 107 -7.34 -15.84 8.72
N GLY A 108 -8.15 -15.64 9.76
CA GLY A 108 -8.04 -16.39 11.02
C GLY A 108 -6.90 -15.94 11.95
N ILE A 109 -6.22 -14.83 11.66
CA ILE A 109 -5.21 -14.23 12.53
C ILE A 109 -5.71 -12.93 13.17
N SER A 110 -5.08 -12.52 14.26
CA SER A 110 -5.34 -11.25 14.94
C SER A 110 -4.01 -10.66 15.45
N PRO A 111 -3.13 -10.22 14.54
CA PRO A 111 -1.84 -9.69 14.93
C PRO A 111 -1.98 -8.41 15.75
N LYS A 112 -1.01 -8.12 16.62
CA LYS A 112 -0.93 -6.86 17.37
C LYS A 112 -0.72 -5.68 16.43
N ALA A 113 0.15 -5.87 15.40
CA ALA A 113 0.44 -4.82 14.43
C ALA A 113 0.54 -5.34 12.98
N ALA A 114 0.22 -4.45 12.04
CA ALA A 114 0.41 -4.62 10.61
C ALA A 114 1.21 -3.43 10.06
N VAL A 115 2.39 -3.67 9.51
CA VAL A 115 3.21 -2.67 8.82
C VAL A 115 2.91 -2.74 7.33
N VAL A 116 2.56 -1.63 6.71
CA VAL A 116 2.21 -1.56 5.29
C VAL A 116 3.15 -0.61 4.57
N MET A 117 3.86 -1.11 3.54
CA MET A 117 4.68 -0.31 2.63
C MET A 117 4.46 -0.80 1.20
N ILE A 118 3.67 -0.06 0.42
CA ILE A 118 3.23 -0.43 -0.93
C ILE A 118 2.94 0.83 -1.75
N GLY A 119 3.12 0.77 -3.08
CA GLY A 119 2.74 1.85 -3.99
C GLY A 119 3.81 2.20 -5.02
N THR A 120 5.09 1.91 -4.78
CA THR A 120 6.18 2.28 -5.70
C THR A 120 5.99 1.67 -7.11
N ASN A 121 5.36 0.49 -7.23
CA ASN A 121 5.08 -0.13 -8.53
C ASN A 121 3.86 0.47 -9.24
N ASN A 122 3.05 1.25 -8.54
CA ASN A 122 1.96 2.00 -9.14
C ASN A 122 2.45 3.29 -9.83
N SER A 123 3.58 3.88 -9.36
CA SER A 123 4.03 5.21 -9.74
C SER A 123 4.35 5.43 -11.23
N GLY A 124 4.41 4.37 -12.02
CA GLY A 124 4.55 4.46 -13.47
C GLY A 124 3.23 4.54 -14.25
N ASN A 125 2.09 4.20 -13.61
CA ASN A 125 0.81 4.03 -14.28
C ASN A 125 -0.37 4.71 -13.54
N ASN A 126 -0.15 5.11 -12.29
CA ASN A 126 -1.19 5.73 -11.47
C ASN A 126 -0.73 7.10 -10.97
N THR A 127 -1.69 8.00 -10.82
CA THR A 127 -1.48 9.32 -10.19
C THR A 127 -1.23 9.18 -8.67
N PRO A 128 -0.66 10.20 -8.01
CA PRO A 128 -0.53 10.22 -6.56
C PRO A 128 -1.85 9.99 -5.80
N GLN A 129 -2.95 10.57 -6.30
CA GLN A 129 -4.28 10.39 -5.71
C GLN A 129 -4.76 8.95 -5.83
N GLU A 130 -4.62 8.32 -7.00
CA GLU A 130 -5.01 6.93 -7.21
C GLU A 130 -4.22 5.96 -6.33
N ILE A 131 -2.92 6.22 -6.11
CA ILE A 131 -2.10 5.43 -5.18
C ILE A 131 -2.62 5.59 -3.74
N ALA A 132 -2.89 6.82 -3.34
CA ALA A 132 -3.45 7.10 -2.01
C ALA A 132 -4.82 6.44 -1.81
N ASP A 133 -5.67 6.44 -2.83
CA ASP A 133 -6.96 5.73 -2.80
C ASP A 133 -6.76 4.21 -2.63
N GLY A 134 -5.75 3.64 -3.27
CA GLY A 134 -5.36 2.24 -3.07
C GLY A 134 -4.96 1.96 -1.61
N LEU A 135 -4.14 2.83 -1.00
CA LEU A 135 -3.77 2.73 0.42
C LEU A 135 -4.99 2.89 1.34
N LYS A 136 -5.92 3.76 0.99
CA LYS A 136 -7.19 3.94 1.73
C LYS A 136 -8.02 2.66 1.72
N VAL A 137 -8.14 1.97 0.58
CA VAL A 137 -8.85 0.68 0.48
C VAL A 137 -8.17 -0.39 1.32
N ILE A 138 -6.84 -0.53 1.21
CA ILE A 138 -6.05 -1.49 2.01
C ILE A 138 -6.24 -1.22 3.51
N THR A 139 -6.12 0.03 3.93
CA THR A 139 -6.31 0.43 5.33
C THR A 139 -7.71 0.09 5.82
N LYS A 140 -8.74 0.37 5.02
CA LYS A 140 -10.12 0.01 5.34
C LYS A 140 -10.29 -1.49 5.51
N GLN A 141 -9.78 -2.32 4.59
CA GLN A 141 -9.84 -3.79 4.69
C GLN A 141 -9.16 -4.30 5.97
N LEU A 142 -7.98 -3.76 6.31
CA LEU A 142 -7.27 -4.13 7.54
C LEU A 142 -8.08 -3.76 8.78
N ARG A 143 -8.68 -2.58 8.81
CA ARG A 143 -9.52 -2.13 9.94
C ARG A 143 -10.78 -2.99 10.10
N GLU A 144 -11.43 -3.37 9.00
CA GLU A 144 -12.64 -4.19 9.03
C GLU A 144 -12.35 -5.65 9.40
N LYS A 145 -11.29 -6.24 8.85
CA LYS A 145 -10.96 -7.66 9.04
C LYS A 145 -10.13 -7.94 10.30
N LEU A 146 -9.34 -6.96 10.74
CA LEU A 146 -8.44 -7.04 11.89
C LEU A 146 -8.69 -5.86 12.85
N PRO A 147 -9.89 -5.77 13.47
CA PRO A 147 -10.30 -4.56 14.22
C PRO A 147 -9.41 -4.23 15.42
N LYS A 148 -8.71 -5.20 15.99
CA LYS A 148 -7.80 -5.02 17.14
C LYS A 148 -6.36 -4.68 16.73
N THR A 149 -5.99 -4.91 15.47
CA THR A 149 -4.64 -4.71 14.95
C THR A 149 -4.34 -3.20 14.78
N LYS A 150 -3.20 -2.75 15.28
CA LYS A 150 -2.68 -1.42 14.97
C LYS A 150 -2.03 -1.43 13.60
N VAL A 151 -2.40 -0.52 12.72
CA VAL A 151 -1.87 -0.40 11.36
C VAL A 151 -0.81 0.69 11.33
N LEU A 152 0.42 0.36 10.94
CA LEU A 152 1.49 1.32 10.69
C LEU A 152 1.68 1.46 9.18
N LEU A 153 1.19 2.55 8.62
CA LEU A 153 1.44 2.93 7.23
C LEU A 153 2.82 3.59 7.15
N LEU A 154 3.69 3.05 6.33
CA LEU A 154 4.95 3.72 6.01
C LEU A 154 4.81 4.54 4.75
N GLY A 155 5.46 5.71 4.74
CA GLY A 155 5.67 6.44 3.49
C GLY A 155 6.35 5.51 2.47
N ILE A 156 5.93 5.59 1.20
CA ILE A 156 6.59 4.87 0.10
C ILE A 156 8.02 5.40 0.02
N PHE A 157 8.99 4.51 0.07
CA PHE A 157 10.41 4.89 0.13
C PHE A 157 10.85 5.65 -1.14
N PRO A 158 11.86 6.52 -1.03
CA PRO A 158 12.43 7.19 -2.17
C PRO A 158 13.00 6.19 -3.17
N ARG A 159 13.04 6.60 -4.43
CA ARG A 159 13.63 5.83 -5.52
C ARG A 159 14.28 6.78 -6.53
N GLY A 160 15.06 6.21 -7.46
CA GLY A 160 15.81 7.05 -8.40
C GLY A 160 16.95 7.80 -7.70
N GLU A 161 17.86 8.35 -8.47
CA GLU A 161 19.08 8.96 -7.94
C GLU A 161 18.81 10.20 -7.09
N ASN A 162 17.84 11.02 -7.49
CA ASN A 162 17.56 12.31 -6.85
C ASN A 162 16.08 12.71 -7.01
N SER A 163 15.71 13.87 -6.50
CA SER A 163 14.35 14.41 -6.52
C SER A 163 13.79 14.71 -7.92
N LYS A 164 14.60 14.63 -8.99
CA LYS A 164 14.13 14.80 -10.37
C LYS A 164 13.54 13.51 -10.95
N ASP A 165 13.67 12.36 -10.30
CA ASP A 165 13.02 11.11 -10.72
C ASP A 165 11.48 11.27 -10.62
N ASN A 166 10.80 11.12 -11.74
CA ASN A 166 9.35 11.33 -11.82
C ASN A 166 8.57 10.38 -10.91
N ARG A 167 9.00 9.12 -10.78
CA ARG A 167 8.32 8.13 -9.95
C ARG A 167 8.55 8.42 -8.46
N ARG A 168 9.72 8.93 -8.09
CA ARG A 168 9.98 9.43 -6.74
C ARG A 168 9.03 10.57 -6.39
N GLN A 169 8.86 11.55 -7.28
CA GLN A 169 7.92 12.66 -7.09
C GLN A 169 6.47 12.18 -6.94
N VAL A 170 6.07 11.15 -7.71
CA VAL A 170 4.74 10.53 -7.57
C VAL A 170 4.59 9.89 -6.18
N ASN A 171 5.59 9.14 -5.71
CA ASN A 171 5.58 8.52 -4.39
C ASN A 171 5.49 9.56 -3.27
N GLU A 172 6.31 10.62 -3.31
CA GLU A 172 6.31 11.72 -2.33
C GLU A 172 4.96 12.43 -2.26
N LYS A 173 4.35 12.71 -3.42
CA LYS A 173 3.01 13.31 -3.49
C LYS A 173 1.93 12.37 -2.95
N ALA A 174 2.03 11.06 -3.23
CA ALA A 174 1.11 10.07 -2.67
C ALA A 174 1.25 9.99 -1.14
N ASN A 175 2.49 9.99 -0.61
CA ASN A 175 2.78 10.03 0.82
C ASN A 175 2.10 11.24 1.49
N ALA A 176 2.19 12.42 0.88
CA ALA A 176 1.57 13.64 1.38
C ALA A 176 0.04 13.56 1.45
N ILE A 177 -0.60 12.72 0.61
CA ILE A 177 -2.05 12.53 0.62
C ILE A 177 -2.43 11.48 1.67
N PHE A 178 -1.88 10.26 1.58
CA PHE A 178 -2.34 9.17 2.41
C PHE A 178 -1.85 9.22 3.87
N LYS A 179 -0.87 10.07 4.22
CA LYS A 179 -0.54 10.35 5.63
C LYS A 179 -1.76 10.75 6.46
N ASN A 180 -2.77 11.37 5.82
CA ASN A 180 -4.00 11.79 6.47
C ASN A 180 -4.97 10.62 6.78
N LEU A 181 -4.63 9.38 6.42
CA LEU A 181 -5.36 8.18 6.86
C LEU A 181 -5.07 7.82 8.32
N ALA A 182 -4.00 8.36 8.88
CA ALA A 182 -3.67 8.17 10.29
C ALA A 182 -4.71 8.84 11.19
N ASP A 183 -5.25 8.08 12.14
CA ASP A 183 -6.22 8.55 13.15
C ASP A 183 -5.57 8.70 14.55
N GLY A 184 -4.30 8.29 14.68
CA GLY A 184 -3.55 8.34 15.94
C GLY A 184 -3.93 7.27 16.95
N GLU A 185 -4.98 6.50 16.69
CA GLU A 185 -5.47 5.45 17.58
C GLU A 185 -5.23 4.05 17.01
N HIS A 186 -5.76 3.77 15.82
CA HIS A 186 -5.67 2.48 15.17
C HIS A 186 -4.77 2.50 13.93
N VAL A 187 -4.73 3.62 13.25
CA VAL A 187 -3.92 3.83 12.05
C VAL A 187 -2.87 4.88 12.35
N HIS A 188 -1.63 4.52 12.18
CA HIS A 188 -0.47 5.37 12.40
C HIS A 188 0.27 5.55 11.08
N TYR A 189 0.92 6.68 10.89
CA TYR A 189 1.76 6.95 9.74
C TYR A 189 3.18 7.29 10.19
N LEU A 190 4.16 6.76 9.49
CA LEU A 190 5.55 7.09 9.70
C LEU A 190 6.27 7.16 8.34
N ASP A 191 6.88 8.29 8.05
CA ASP A 191 7.77 8.43 6.91
C ASP A 191 9.22 8.36 7.38
N ILE A 192 9.94 7.38 6.86
CA ILE A 192 11.36 7.19 7.12
C ILE A 192 12.20 7.46 5.86
N GLY A 193 11.60 8.00 4.81
CA GLY A 193 12.22 8.18 3.50
C GLY A 193 13.51 8.97 3.54
N GLU A 194 13.56 10.04 4.34
CA GLU A 194 14.75 10.87 4.51
C GLU A 194 15.95 10.11 5.11
N LYS A 195 15.71 9.03 5.87
CA LYS A 195 16.79 8.21 6.45
C LYS A 195 17.60 7.42 5.43
N PHE A 196 17.08 7.30 4.21
CA PHE A 196 17.76 6.64 3.09
C PHE A 196 18.56 7.60 2.21
N LEU A 197 18.44 8.92 2.44
CA LEU A 197 19.03 9.95 1.59
C LEU A 197 20.29 10.54 2.21
N GLU A 198 21.19 10.94 1.35
CA GLU A 198 22.31 11.80 1.70
C GLU A 198 21.81 13.24 2.01
N GLU A 199 22.67 14.08 2.61
CA GLU A 199 22.32 15.46 2.98
C GLU A 199 21.84 16.32 1.80
N ASP A 200 22.32 16.04 0.60
CA ASP A 200 21.90 16.72 -0.65
C ASP A 200 20.60 16.16 -1.25
N GLY A 201 19.97 15.18 -0.59
CA GLY A 201 18.75 14.52 -1.03
C GLY A 201 18.96 13.45 -2.11
N THR A 202 20.21 13.09 -2.43
CA THR A 202 20.48 11.96 -3.34
C THR A 202 20.33 10.62 -2.64
N LEU A 203 20.05 9.58 -3.43
CA LEU A 203 19.93 8.20 -2.96
C LEU A 203 21.23 7.45 -3.23
N SER A 204 21.91 7.04 -2.17
CA SER A 204 23.16 6.29 -2.29
C SER A 204 22.95 4.86 -2.76
N ARG A 205 23.77 4.41 -3.72
CA ARG A 205 23.82 3.00 -4.11
C ARG A 205 24.33 2.06 -3.00
N LYS A 206 24.91 2.59 -1.96
CA LYS A 206 25.26 1.83 -0.76
C LYS A 206 24.00 1.39 -0.02
N ILE A 207 23.00 2.25 0.01
CA ILE A 207 21.70 2.02 0.66
C ILE A 207 20.74 1.28 -0.25
N MET A 208 20.65 1.70 -1.52
CA MET A 208 19.82 1.06 -2.56
C MET A 208 20.65 0.85 -3.84
N PRO A 209 21.27 -0.33 -4.03
CA PRO A 209 22.21 -0.58 -5.13
C PRO A 209 21.68 -0.29 -6.52
N ASP A 210 20.40 -0.55 -6.76
CA ASP A 210 19.68 -0.28 -8.00
C ASP A 210 18.77 0.95 -7.92
N LEU A 211 18.95 1.78 -6.88
CA LEU A 211 18.16 2.98 -6.60
C LEU A 211 16.65 2.68 -6.34
N LEU A 212 16.35 1.47 -5.86
CA LEU A 212 15.01 1.03 -5.51
C LEU A 212 14.98 0.02 -4.36
N HIS A 213 15.80 -1.05 -4.46
CA HIS A 213 15.79 -2.13 -3.49
C HIS A 213 16.88 -1.94 -2.44
N LEU A 214 16.54 -2.24 -1.20
CA LEU A 214 17.44 -2.03 -0.05
C LEU A 214 18.60 -3.03 -0.04
N SER A 215 19.77 -2.52 0.31
CA SER A 215 20.91 -3.31 0.78
C SER A 215 20.68 -3.78 2.22
N VAL A 216 21.62 -4.56 2.77
CA VAL A 216 21.64 -4.92 4.21
C VAL A 216 21.58 -3.67 5.08
N GLU A 217 22.35 -2.63 4.73
CA GLU A 217 22.34 -1.35 5.45
C GLU A 217 20.99 -0.65 5.36
N GLY A 218 20.35 -0.64 4.18
CA GLY A 218 19.01 -0.10 4.01
C GLY A 218 17.96 -0.82 4.87
N TYR A 219 18.04 -2.15 4.99
CA TYR A 219 17.17 -2.90 5.89
C TYR A 219 17.44 -2.60 7.37
N THR A 220 18.70 -2.35 7.75
CA THR A 220 19.05 -1.91 9.10
C THR A 220 18.40 -0.57 9.42
N ILE A 221 18.54 0.41 8.52
CA ILE A 221 17.90 1.73 8.65
C ILE A 221 16.38 1.57 8.79
N TRP A 222 15.74 0.73 7.96
CA TRP A 222 14.30 0.50 8.07
C TRP A 222 13.91 -0.06 9.44
N ALA A 223 14.56 -1.16 9.88
CA ALA A 223 14.24 -1.78 11.16
C ALA A 223 14.40 -0.80 12.33
N GLU A 224 15.55 -0.13 12.43
CA GLU A 224 15.85 0.80 13.51
C GLU A 224 14.91 2.02 13.53
N SER A 225 14.55 2.53 12.34
CA SER A 225 13.71 3.72 12.23
C SER A 225 12.27 3.46 12.67
N ILE A 226 11.71 2.25 12.45
CA ILE A 226 10.35 1.94 12.87
C ILE A 226 10.25 1.33 14.27
N GLU A 227 11.37 0.84 14.81
CA GLU A 227 11.40 0.08 16.06
C GLU A 227 10.75 0.80 17.26
N PRO A 228 11.00 2.10 17.51
CA PRO A 228 10.39 2.80 18.64
C PRO A 228 8.85 2.85 18.51
N THR A 229 8.35 3.08 17.28
CA THR A 229 6.92 3.10 17.00
C THR A 229 6.33 1.70 17.10
N LEU A 230 6.99 0.71 16.52
CA LEU A 230 6.51 -0.67 16.50
C LEU A 230 6.40 -1.25 17.91
N LYS A 231 7.42 -1.05 18.77
CA LYS A 231 7.35 -1.42 20.20
C LYS A 231 6.12 -0.83 20.89
N LYS A 232 5.90 0.46 20.71
CA LYS A 232 4.73 1.13 21.30
C LYS A 232 3.40 0.53 20.81
N LEU A 233 3.28 0.23 19.51
CA LEU A 233 2.06 -0.33 18.93
C LEU A 233 1.82 -1.78 19.35
N MET A 234 2.86 -2.56 19.53
CA MET A 234 2.78 -3.96 19.97
C MET A 234 2.73 -4.11 21.49
N GLN A 235 3.03 -3.05 22.24
CA GLN A 235 3.17 -3.06 23.71
C GLN A 235 4.27 -4.05 24.15
N ASP A 236 5.41 -4.01 23.45
CA ASP A 236 6.60 -4.86 23.71
C ASP A 236 7.56 -4.22 24.72
#